data_19d0ebcccf887fa51a21538b853cf4e3
#
_entry.id   19d0ebcccf887fa51a21538b853cf4e3
#
_cell.length_a   1.000
_cell.length_b   1.000
_cell.length_c   1.000
_cell.angle_alpha   90.00
_cell.angle_beta   90.00
_cell.angle_gamma   90.00
#
_symmetry.space_group_name_H-M   'P 1'
#
loop_
_entity.id
_entity.type
_entity.pdbx_description
1 polymer ?
#
loop_
_entity_poly.entity_id
_entity_poly.type
_entity_poly.pdbx_seq_one_letter_code
_entity_poly.pdbx_strand_id
1 'polypeptide(L)'
;SLEKTYDQIEKDLQEALKINVDLTMVNGKYKIWRASLPAVHAFAARYYLFMNNYNEALKYADLALKKHADLVDYNTEMRYSTQKRTVIINGQEVEIKYPHTFDNQNDMNDKLGWKEFYYFRMLNNSFWWYVPSKELLASYDHQYDLRYKYHFVLNYSYDMGVISPAYEWPGYVFFFKDRIPSGPTVAEMILIKAECQ
;
A
#
# COMPACT_ATOMS: atom_id res chain seq x y z
N SER A 1 -29.59 6.60 -2.73
CA SER A 1 -29.45 5.95 -1.41
C SER A 1 -28.18 5.09 -1.39
N LEU A 2 -27.65 4.79 -0.24
CA LEU A 2 -26.48 3.94 -0.06
C LEU A 2 -26.66 2.58 -0.76
N GLU A 3 -27.83 1.96 -0.58
CA GLU A 3 -28.23 0.71 -1.22
C GLU A 3 -28.05 0.77 -2.75
N LYS A 4 -28.60 1.79 -3.40
CA LYS A 4 -28.43 1.96 -4.85
C LYS A 4 -26.97 2.10 -5.29
N THR A 5 -26.14 2.67 -4.44
CA THR A 5 -24.70 2.77 -4.72
C THR A 5 -24.04 1.39 -4.70
N TYR A 6 -24.33 0.58 -3.69
CA TYR A 6 -23.82 -0.79 -3.62
C TYR A 6 -24.35 -1.68 -4.75
N ASP A 7 -25.63 -1.56 -5.10
CA ASP A 7 -26.22 -2.26 -6.25
C ASP A 7 -25.51 -1.90 -7.56
N GLN A 8 -25.14 -0.63 -7.73
CA GLN A 8 -24.42 -0.20 -8.91
C GLN A 8 -22.97 -0.74 -8.91
N ILE A 9 -22.29 -0.70 -7.76
CA ILE A 9 -20.93 -1.26 -7.64
C ILE A 9 -20.94 -2.75 -7.98
N GLU A 10 -21.95 -3.49 -7.51
CA GLU A 10 -22.04 -4.92 -7.82
C GLU A 10 -22.27 -5.18 -9.32
N LYS A 11 -23.17 -4.41 -9.96
CA LYS A 11 -23.38 -4.50 -11.41
C LYS A 11 -22.11 -4.20 -12.19
N ASP A 12 -21.39 -3.14 -11.83
CA ASP A 12 -20.15 -2.77 -12.49
C ASP A 12 -19.07 -3.85 -12.26
N LEU A 13 -19.02 -4.45 -11.07
CA LEU A 13 -18.13 -5.55 -10.74
C LEU A 13 -18.44 -6.79 -11.60
N GLN A 14 -19.70 -7.17 -11.74
CA GLN A 14 -20.10 -8.31 -12.56
C GLN A 14 -19.75 -8.10 -14.04
N GLU A 15 -19.84 -6.87 -14.55
CA GLU A 15 -19.34 -6.55 -15.89
C GLU A 15 -17.80 -6.62 -15.97
N ALA A 16 -17.11 -6.11 -14.95
CA ALA A 16 -15.65 -6.15 -14.90
C ALA A 16 -15.10 -7.58 -14.83
N LEU A 17 -15.81 -8.52 -14.20
CA LEU A 17 -15.43 -9.94 -14.14
C LEU A 17 -15.43 -10.64 -15.50
N LYS A 18 -16.01 -10.03 -16.53
CA LYS A 18 -15.98 -10.55 -17.91
C LYS A 18 -14.68 -10.22 -18.65
N ILE A 19 -13.81 -9.40 -18.06
CA ILE A 19 -12.53 -9.04 -18.67
C ILE A 19 -11.64 -10.29 -18.86
N ASN A 20 -11.07 -10.44 -20.04
CA ASN A 20 -10.14 -11.53 -20.34
C ASN A 20 -8.72 -10.98 -20.56
N VAL A 21 -8.24 -10.21 -19.58
CA VAL A 21 -6.88 -9.65 -19.59
C VAL A 21 -6.16 -10.12 -18.34
N ASP A 22 -5.10 -10.87 -18.53
CA ASP A 22 -4.28 -11.33 -17.41
C ASP A 22 -3.30 -10.25 -16.94
N LEU A 23 -2.77 -10.40 -15.72
CA LEU A 23 -1.71 -9.55 -15.21
C LEU A 23 -0.43 -9.85 -15.99
N THR A 24 0.02 -8.89 -16.79
CA THR A 24 1.16 -9.06 -17.66
C THR A 24 2.42 -8.44 -17.08
N MET A 25 3.55 -9.01 -17.43
CA MET A 25 4.87 -8.51 -17.05
C MET A 25 5.59 -7.90 -18.25
N VAL A 26 6.29 -6.79 -18.05
CA VAL A 26 7.16 -6.16 -19.03
C VAL A 26 8.45 -5.75 -18.34
N ASN A 27 9.58 -6.18 -18.93
CA ASN A 27 10.91 -5.92 -18.36
C ASN A 27 11.03 -6.36 -16.87
N GLY A 28 10.48 -7.52 -16.54
CA GLY A 28 10.51 -8.04 -15.17
C GLY A 28 9.57 -7.36 -14.17
N LYS A 29 8.70 -6.44 -14.61
CA LYS A 29 7.76 -5.73 -13.74
C LYS A 29 6.32 -5.94 -14.19
N TYR A 30 5.42 -6.20 -13.25
CA TYR A 30 4.00 -6.33 -13.52
C TYR A 30 3.37 -4.99 -13.88
N LYS A 31 2.45 -5.02 -14.86
CA LYS A 31 1.69 -3.83 -15.29
C LYS A 31 0.49 -3.56 -14.37
N ILE A 32 0.75 -3.31 -13.11
CA ILE A 32 -0.27 -3.11 -12.08
C ILE A 32 -1.08 -1.81 -12.23
N TRP A 33 -0.71 -0.93 -13.14
CA TRP A 33 -1.50 0.29 -13.46
C TRP A 33 -2.63 0.05 -14.45
N ARG A 34 -2.72 -1.16 -15.02
CA ARG A 34 -3.77 -1.56 -15.93
C ARG A 34 -4.74 -2.52 -15.27
N ALA A 35 -6.01 -2.39 -15.62
CA ALA A 35 -7.00 -3.36 -15.20
C ALA A 35 -6.65 -4.75 -15.76
N SER A 36 -6.80 -5.75 -14.92
CA SER A 36 -6.57 -7.16 -15.24
C SER A 36 -7.55 -8.02 -14.48
N LEU A 37 -7.80 -9.24 -14.94
CA LEU A 37 -8.71 -10.16 -14.25
C LEU A 37 -8.28 -10.45 -12.80
N PRO A 38 -6.99 -10.69 -12.49
CA PRO A 38 -6.56 -10.82 -11.10
C PRO A 38 -6.83 -9.58 -10.24
N ALA A 39 -6.72 -8.38 -10.82
CA ALA A 39 -7.06 -7.15 -10.11
C ALA A 39 -8.57 -7.05 -9.82
N VAL A 40 -9.41 -7.46 -10.77
CA VAL A 40 -10.86 -7.50 -10.56
C VAL A 40 -11.24 -8.55 -9.51
N HIS A 41 -10.61 -9.74 -9.53
CA HIS A 41 -10.81 -10.74 -8.48
C HIS A 41 -10.43 -10.20 -7.10
N ALA A 42 -9.28 -9.54 -6.98
CA ALA A 42 -8.84 -8.97 -5.72
C ALA A 42 -9.77 -7.85 -5.22
N PHE A 43 -10.29 -7.02 -6.13
CA PHE A 43 -11.32 -6.03 -5.78
C PHE A 43 -12.64 -6.69 -5.36
N ALA A 44 -13.05 -7.77 -6.06
CA ALA A 44 -14.25 -8.53 -5.70
C ALA A 44 -14.14 -9.14 -4.30
N ALA A 45 -12.97 -9.72 -3.96
CA ALA A 45 -12.72 -10.26 -2.64
C ALA A 45 -12.92 -9.20 -1.55
N ARG A 46 -12.33 -8.02 -1.73
CA ARG A 46 -12.50 -6.86 -0.83
C ARG A 46 -13.97 -6.45 -0.72
N TYR A 47 -14.66 -6.30 -1.85
CA TYR A 47 -16.07 -5.90 -1.89
C TYR A 47 -16.96 -6.87 -1.12
N TYR A 48 -16.84 -8.18 -1.40
CA TYR A 48 -17.66 -9.19 -0.74
C TYR A 48 -17.33 -9.36 0.75
N LEU A 49 -16.08 -9.12 1.15
CA LEU A 49 -15.73 -9.06 2.57
C LEU A 49 -16.51 -7.92 3.27
N PHE A 50 -16.51 -6.71 2.71
CA PHE A 50 -17.29 -5.59 3.25
C PHE A 50 -18.80 -5.83 3.25
N MET A 51 -19.29 -6.67 2.35
CA MET A 51 -20.70 -7.09 2.30
C MET A 51 -21.00 -8.27 3.25
N ASN A 52 -20.03 -8.71 4.06
CA ASN A 52 -20.10 -9.90 4.92
C ASN A 52 -20.43 -11.20 4.16
N ASN A 53 -20.14 -11.25 2.86
CA ASN A 53 -20.28 -12.45 2.05
C ASN A 53 -18.93 -13.19 2.01
N TYR A 54 -18.60 -13.85 3.10
CA TYR A 54 -17.32 -14.52 3.30
C TYR A 54 -17.03 -15.61 2.28
N ASN A 55 -18.05 -16.32 1.79
CA ASN A 55 -17.88 -17.36 0.78
C ASN A 55 -17.40 -16.79 -0.56
N GLU A 56 -18.03 -15.73 -1.04
CA GLU A 56 -17.57 -15.07 -2.29
C GLU A 56 -16.25 -14.34 -2.07
N ALA A 57 -16.03 -13.72 -0.91
CA ALA A 57 -14.75 -13.08 -0.57
C ALA A 57 -13.59 -14.08 -0.64
N LEU A 58 -13.73 -15.25 0.00
CA LEU A 58 -12.75 -16.33 -0.03
C LEU A 58 -12.49 -16.83 -1.45
N LYS A 59 -13.55 -17.11 -2.19
CA LYS A 59 -13.46 -17.58 -3.58
C LYS A 59 -12.66 -16.62 -4.46
N TYR A 60 -12.95 -15.33 -4.40
CA TYR A 60 -12.25 -14.34 -5.22
C TYR A 60 -10.83 -14.06 -4.74
N ALA A 61 -10.56 -14.12 -3.43
CA ALA A 61 -9.20 -14.07 -2.90
C ALA A 61 -8.34 -15.24 -3.41
N ASP A 62 -8.88 -16.47 -3.39
CA ASP A 62 -8.19 -17.65 -3.94
C ASP A 62 -7.95 -17.52 -5.46
N LEU A 63 -8.91 -17.00 -6.22
CA LEU A 63 -8.73 -16.77 -7.66
C LEU A 63 -7.63 -15.74 -7.95
N ALA A 64 -7.56 -14.66 -7.16
CA ALA A 64 -6.51 -13.67 -7.29
C ALA A 64 -5.13 -14.26 -6.94
N LEU A 65 -5.01 -14.92 -5.79
CA LEU A 65 -3.77 -15.55 -5.32
C LEU A 65 -3.27 -16.67 -6.25
N LYS A 66 -4.16 -17.42 -6.88
CA LYS A 66 -3.80 -18.43 -7.88
C LYS A 66 -3.08 -17.83 -9.09
N LYS A 67 -3.38 -16.58 -9.42
CA LYS A 67 -2.79 -15.88 -10.56
C LYS A 67 -1.52 -15.13 -10.20
N HIS A 68 -1.47 -14.57 -9.00
CA HIS A 68 -0.36 -13.77 -8.53
C HIS A 68 -0.32 -13.78 -6.99
N ALA A 69 0.79 -14.26 -6.43
CA ALA A 69 0.98 -14.41 -4.98
C ALA A 69 2.36 -13.92 -4.49
N ASP A 70 3.05 -13.10 -5.30
CA ASP A 70 4.39 -12.64 -4.97
C ASP A 70 4.37 -11.59 -3.85
N LEU A 71 5.08 -11.88 -2.77
CA LEU A 71 5.34 -10.94 -1.69
C LEU A 71 6.77 -10.39 -1.78
N VAL A 72 6.97 -9.19 -1.29
CA VAL A 72 8.30 -8.61 -1.10
C VAL A 72 8.94 -9.28 0.12
N ASP A 73 10.14 -9.82 -0.05
CA ASP A 73 10.94 -10.27 1.08
C ASP A 73 11.63 -9.06 1.72
N TYR A 74 11.10 -8.58 2.82
CA TYR A 74 11.62 -7.41 3.53
C TYR A 74 13.04 -7.63 4.08
N ASN A 75 13.49 -8.87 4.25
CA ASN A 75 14.84 -9.15 4.71
C ASN A 75 15.89 -8.93 3.63
N THR A 76 15.54 -9.20 2.38
CA THR A 76 16.48 -9.19 1.26
C THR A 76 16.23 -8.06 0.26
N GLU A 77 14.98 -7.65 0.07
CA GLU A 77 14.59 -6.67 -0.94
C GLU A 77 14.46 -5.24 -0.37
N MET A 78 14.30 -5.09 0.96
CA MET A 78 14.21 -3.79 1.59
C MET A 78 15.54 -3.36 2.20
N ARG A 79 15.86 -2.09 2.06
CA ARG A 79 17.03 -1.45 2.65
C ARG A 79 16.76 0.02 2.92
N TYR A 80 17.63 0.67 3.66
CA TYR A 80 17.59 2.13 3.74
C TYR A 80 18.14 2.77 2.48
N SER A 81 17.65 3.97 2.20
CA SER A 81 18.20 4.87 1.18
C SER A 81 19.67 5.18 1.46
N THR A 82 20.42 5.39 0.40
CA THR A 82 21.78 5.95 0.47
C THR A 82 21.75 7.47 0.63
N GLN A 83 20.63 8.12 0.35
CA GLN A 83 20.45 9.55 0.56
C GLN A 83 20.30 9.85 2.05
N LYS A 84 21.08 10.82 2.51
CA LYS A 84 21.03 11.28 3.89
C LYS A 84 20.36 12.65 3.93
N ARG A 85 19.50 12.82 4.90
CA ARG A 85 18.94 14.12 5.24
C ARG A 85 19.11 14.33 6.74
N THR A 86 19.58 15.51 7.10
CA THR A 86 19.72 15.92 8.50
C THR A 86 18.70 17.00 8.80
N VAL A 87 18.07 16.92 9.94
CA VAL A 87 17.19 17.95 10.50
C VAL A 87 17.68 18.35 11.88
N ILE A 88 17.36 19.56 12.30
CA ILE A 88 17.70 20.04 13.65
C ILE A 88 16.44 19.84 14.53
N ILE A 89 16.59 19.03 15.58
CA ILE A 89 15.56 18.81 16.58
C ILE A 89 16.14 19.18 17.95
N ASN A 90 15.51 20.13 18.62
CA ASN A 90 15.98 20.65 19.91
C ASN A 90 17.47 21.09 19.89
N GLY A 91 17.90 21.70 18.78
CA GLY A 91 19.29 22.16 18.61
C GLY A 91 20.32 21.07 18.32
N GLN A 92 19.90 19.84 18.13
CA GLN A 92 20.79 18.72 17.75
C GLN A 92 20.52 18.27 16.31
N GLU A 93 21.57 17.93 15.60
CA GLU A 93 21.47 17.32 14.28
C GLU A 93 21.00 15.87 14.40
N VAL A 94 19.89 15.54 13.72
CA VAL A 94 19.32 14.19 13.66
C VAL A 94 19.28 13.73 12.23
N GLU A 95 19.91 12.58 11.95
CA GLU A 95 19.85 11.95 10.63
C GLU A 95 18.50 11.28 10.43
N ILE A 96 17.83 11.60 9.32
CA ILE A 96 16.59 10.94 8.91
C ILE A 96 16.92 9.77 7.98
N LYS A 97 16.45 8.59 8.34
CA LYS A 97 16.63 7.36 7.57
C LYS A 97 15.37 7.07 6.77
N TYR A 98 15.48 7.13 5.45
CA TYR A 98 14.41 6.78 4.53
C TYR A 98 14.55 5.34 4.02
N PRO A 99 13.45 4.64 3.68
CA PRO A 99 13.54 3.41 2.91
C PRO A 99 14.04 3.71 1.48
N HIS A 100 14.62 2.71 0.81
CA HIS A 100 15.18 2.89 -0.55
C HIS A 100 14.11 3.27 -1.59
N THR A 101 12.85 2.93 -1.36
CA THR A 101 11.72 3.35 -2.20
C THR A 101 11.58 4.87 -2.29
N PHE A 102 12.14 5.60 -1.33
CA PHE A 102 12.19 7.05 -1.32
C PHE A 102 13.21 7.62 -2.32
N ASP A 103 14.27 6.87 -2.65
CA ASP A 103 15.30 7.29 -3.62
C ASP A 103 14.66 7.54 -4.99
N ASN A 104 13.70 6.70 -5.34
CA ASN A 104 13.04 6.69 -6.63
C ASN A 104 11.61 7.26 -6.57
N GLN A 105 11.35 8.18 -5.65
CA GLN A 105 10.01 8.76 -5.48
C GLN A 105 9.44 9.39 -6.76
N ASN A 106 10.29 9.76 -7.71
CA ASN A 106 9.91 10.28 -9.01
C ASN A 106 9.95 9.23 -10.11
N ASP A 107 10.47 8.03 -9.83
CA ASP A 107 10.48 6.94 -10.81
C ASP A 107 9.17 6.15 -10.73
N MET A 108 8.29 6.45 -11.67
CA MET A 108 7.01 5.77 -11.79
C MET A 108 7.16 4.29 -12.14
N ASN A 109 8.26 3.86 -12.75
CA ASN A 109 8.46 2.46 -13.10
C ASN A 109 8.66 1.61 -11.85
N ASP A 110 9.41 2.10 -10.86
CA ASP A 110 9.60 1.37 -9.61
C ASP A 110 8.30 1.26 -8.81
N LYS A 111 7.52 2.34 -8.75
CA LYS A 111 6.24 2.37 -8.06
C LYS A 111 5.19 1.52 -8.73
N LEU A 112 5.04 1.69 -10.05
CA LEU A 112 4.06 0.96 -10.85
C LEU A 112 4.48 -0.50 -11.11
N GLY A 113 5.66 -0.90 -10.72
CA GLY A 113 6.16 -2.26 -10.81
C GLY A 113 6.21 -3.01 -9.47
N TRP A 114 5.67 -2.44 -8.38
CA TRP A 114 5.70 -3.08 -7.07
C TRP A 114 4.90 -4.38 -7.07
N LYS A 115 5.59 -5.48 -6.88
CA LYS A 115 5.06 -6.83 -7.16
C LYS A 115 3.89 -7.26 -6.28
N GLU A 116 3.66 -6.64 -5.13
CA GLU A 116 2.56 -6.98 -4.24
C GLU A 116 1.19 -6.43 -4.67
N PHE A 117 1.14 -5.50 -5.64
CA PHE A 117 -0.13 -4.94 -6.08
C PHE A 117 -0.74 -5.72 -7.25
N TYR A 118 -2.05 -5.98 -7.15
CA TYR A 118 -2.86 -6.36 -8.31
C TYR A 118 -3.25 -5.15 -9.15
N TYR A 119 -3.50 -4.02 -8.49
CA TYR A 119 -3.82 -2.76 -9.13
C TYR A 119 -3.30 -1.59 -8.29
N PHE A 120 -2.47 -0.77 -8.89
CA PHE A 120 -1.84 0.34 -8.19
C PHE A 120 -2.59 1.64 -8.41
N ARG A 121 -3.00 2.25 -7.31
CA ARG A 121 -3.52 3.61 -7.25
C ARG A 121 -2.83 4.35 -6.13
N MET A 122 -2.81 5.67 -6.23
CA MET A 122 -2.33 6.54 -5.16
C MET A 122 -3.45 7.46 -4.70
N LEU A 123 -3.68 7.48 -3.40
CA LEU A 123 -4.42 8.54 -2.75
C LEU A 123 -3.47 9.73 -2.62
N ASN A 124 -3.80 10.80 -3.29
CA ASN A 124 -3.01 12.03 -3.26
C ASN A 124 -3.73 13.05 -2.39
N ASN A 125 -3.01 13.56 -1.41
CA ASN A 125 -3.44 14.73 -0.68
C ASN A 125 -2.26 15.72 -0.62
N SER A 126 -2.21 16.65 -1.54
CA SER A 126 -1.10 17.59 -1.70
C SER A 126 -0.89 18.53 -0.50
N PHE A 127 -1.84 18.57 0.43
CA PHE A 127 -1.80 19.48 1.58
C PHE A 127 -1.69 18.77 2.92
N TRP A 128 -2.00 17.47 3.00
CA TRP A 128 -2.09 16.75 4.26
C TRP A 128 -1.27 15.47 4.22
N TRP A 129 -0.61 15.22 5.33
CA TRP A 129 0.09 13.97 5.58
C TRP A 129 -0.85 12.93 6.10
N TYR A 130 -0.62 11.71 5.67
CA TYR A 130 -1.22 10.57 6.32
C TYR A 130 -0.37 10.23 7.53
N VAL A 131 -0.85 10.61 8.70
CA VAL A 131 -0.19 10.30 9.96
C VAL A 131 -0.82 9.01 10.49
N PRO A 132 -0.02 7.97 10.78
CA PRO A 132 -0.55 6.75 11.38
C PRO A 132 -1.08 7.04 12.79
N SER A 133 -2.13 6.32 13.20
CA SER A 133 -2.62 6.43 14.57
C SER A 133 -1.64 5.83 15.58
N LYS A 134 -1.72 6.26 16.83
CA LYS A 134 -0.90 5.69 17.92
C LYS A 134 -1.15 4.21 18.10
N GLU A 135 -2.41 3.79 17.97
CA GLU A 135 -2.84 2.40 18.10
C GLU A 135 -2.22 1.55 16.99
N LEU A 136 -2.22 2.05 15.75
CA LEU A 136 -1.57 1.37 14.64
C LEU A 136 -0.06 1.22 14.91
N LEU A 137 0.61 2.28 15.30
CA LEU A 137 2.05 2.22 15.60
C LEU A 137 2.35 1.27 16.75
N ALA A 138 1.51 1.26 17.81
CA ALA A 138 1.66 0.37 18.95
C ALA A 138 1.38 -1.11 18.62
N SER A 139 0.70 -1.39 17.52
CA SER A 139 0.42 -2.78 17.07
C SER A 139 1.64 -3.46 16.44
N TYR A 140 2.66 -2.70 16.05
CA TYR A 140 3.90 -3.26 15.51
C TYR A 140 4.90 -3.60 16.61
N ASP A 141 5.67 -4.66 16.42
CA ASP A 141 6.91 -4.86 17.16
C ASP A 141 7.98 -3.92 16.58
N HIS A 142 8.34 -2.86 17.32
CA HIS A 142 9.25 -1.83 16.84
C HIS A 142 10.68 -2.34 16.62
N GLN A 143 11.05 -3.47 17.23
CA GLN A 143 12.38 -4.04 17.12
C GLN A 143 12.48 -5.00 15.93
N TYR A 144 11.47 -5.81 15.68
CA TYR A 144 11.55 -6.92 14.74
C TYR A 144 10.64 -6.78 13.52
N ASP A 145 9.58 -5.96 13.58
CA ASP A 145 8.68 -5.80 12.42
C ASP A 145 9.31 -4.90 11.36
N LEU A 146 9.70 -5.52 10.25
CA LEU A 146 10.33 -4.81 9.13
C LEU A 146 9.39 -3.83 8.43
N ARG A 147 8.07 -4.01 8.56
CA ARG A 147 7.09 -3.04 8.05
C ARG A 147 7.19 -1.74 8.84
N TYR A 148 7.30 -1.81 10.16
CA TYR A 148 7.54 -0.62 10.98
C TYR A 148 8.84 0.08 10.57
N LYS A 149 9.90 -0.69 10.38
CA LYS A 149 11.21 -0.19 10.01
C LYS A 149 11.24 0.53 8.64
N TYR A 150 10.50 0.04 7.66
CA TYR A 150 10.59 0.51 6.28
C TYR A 150 9.39 1.30 5.77
N HIS A 151 8.25 1.29 6.46
CA HIS A 151 7.09 2.09 6.07
C HIS A 151 7.02 3.42 6.82
N PHE A 152 7.67 3.52 7.97
CA PHE A 152 7.61 4.71 8.81
C PHE A 152 8.98 5.34 8.96
N VAL A 153 9.00 6.67 8.97
CA VAL A 153 10.23 7.45 9.14
C VAL A 153 10.10 8.33 10.37
N LEU A 154 10.97 8.09 11.34
CA LEU A 154 11.05 8.89 12.56
C LEU A 154 11.54 10.31 12.24
N ASN A 155 11.05 11.27 12.99
CA ASN A 155 11.46 12.68 12.88
C ASN A 155 11.25 13.31 11.50
N TYR A 156 10.45 12.66 10.67
CA TYR A 156 10.10 13.23 9.39
C TYR A 156 9.04 14.30 9.60
N SER A 157 9.46 15.55 9.62
CA SER A 157 8.52 16.67 9.67
C SER A 157 8.10 17.08 8.26
N TYR A 158 6.82 17.36 8.13
CA TYR A 158 6.32 18.01 6.93
C TYR A 158 6.72 19.48 6.94
N ASP A 159 7.49 19.85 5.97
CA ASP A 159 7.83 21.24 5.76
C ASP A 159 6.73 21.94 4.97
N MET A 160 5.67 22.31 5.66
CA MET A 160 4.73 23.33 5.20
C MET A 160 5.16 24.72 5.66
N GLY A 161 6.40 24.84 6.15
CA GLY A 161 6.93 26.10 6.65
C GLY A 161 6.30 26.60 7.96
N VAL A 162 5.45 25.81 8.63
CA VAL A 162 4.64 26.29 9.76
C VAL A 162 4.56 25.33 10.93
N ILE A 163 5.04 24.08 10.83
CA ILE A 163 4.85 23.12 11.91
C ILE A 163 6.10 22.96 12.76
N SER A 164 6.08 23.64 13.87
CA SER A 164 6.83 23.31 15.07
C SER A 164 5.80 23.05 16.18
N PRO A 165 5.87 21.95 16.92
CA PRO A 165 7.02 21.05 17.05
C PRO A 165 7.03 19.90 16.02
N ALA A 166 8.20 19.25 15.88
CA ALA A 166 8.34 18.02 15.14
C ALA A 166 7.31 16.98 15.58
N TYR A 167 6.84 16.15 14.64
CA TYR A 167 5.89 15.10 14.96
C TYR A 167 6.43 14.21 16.08
N GLU A 168 5.61 13.92 17.07
CA GLU A 168 5.93 12.97 18.12
C GLU A 168 5.95 11.52 17.64
N TRP A 169 5.45 11.25 16.41
CA TRP A 169 5.40 9.93 15.80
C TRP A 169 5.90 9.90 14.37
N PRO A 170 6.26 8.68 13.91
CA PRO A 170 6.72 8.48 12.54
C PRO A 170 5.65 8.87 11.52
N GLY A 171 6.08 9.51 10.44
CA GLY A 171 5.26 9.69 9.24
C GLY A 171 5.34 8.45 8.35
N TYR A 172 4.26 8.14 7.65
CA TYR A 172 4.26 7.10 6.63
C TYR A 172 4.86 7.64 5.33
N VAL A 173 5.93 7.03 4.86
CA VAL A 173 6.69 7.54 3.71
C VAL A 173 7.15 6.42 2.75
N PHE A 174 6.45 5.30 2.71
CA PHE A 174 6.90 4.14 1.97
C PHE A 174 7.19 4.42 0.49
N PHE A 175 6.30 5.12 -0.21
CA PHE A 175 6.55 5.57 -1.58
C PHE A 175 6.66 7.08 -1.70
N PHE A 176 5.81 7.80 -0.99
CA PHE A 176 5.74 9.26 -1.04
C PHE A 176 5.33 9.84 0.29
N LYS A 177 5.80 11.03 0.57
CA LYS A 177 5.46 11.76 1.78
C LYS A 177 3.98 12.19 1.87
N ASP A 178 3.35 12.47 0.75
CA ASP A 178 1.99 13.03 0.63
C ASP A 178 1.02 12.10 -0.09
N ARG A 179 1.41 10.83 -0.26
CA ARG A 179 0.63 9.86 -1.01
C ARG A 179 0.67 8.50 -0.35
N ILE A 180 -0.49 7.87 -0.30
CA ILE A 180 -0.60 6.48 0.16
C ILE A 180 -0.91 5.60 -1.04
N PRO A 181 -0.15 4.53 -1.27
CA PRO A 181 -0.52 3.54 -2.25
C PRO A 181 -1.84 2.89 -1.83
N SER A 182 -2.74 2.76 -2.76
CA SER A 182 -4.03 2.10 -2.59
C SER A 182 -4.24 1.09 -3.71
N GLY A 183 -5.26 0.33 -3.59
CA GLY A 183 -5.54 -0.77 -4.50
C GLY A 183 -5.31 -2.11 -3.79
N PRO A 184 -5.88 -3.20 -4.33
CA PRO A 184 -5.75 -4.51 -3.71
C PRO A 184 -4.34 -5.06 -3.82
N THR A 185 -3.89 -5.72 -2.74
CA THR A 185 -2.56 -6.32 -2.64
C THR A 185 -2.61 -7.81 -2.38
N VAL A 186 -1.50 -8.50 -2.62
CA VAL A 186 -1.33 -9.92 -2.29
C VAL A 186 -1.48 -10.15 -0.78
N ALA A 187 -0.85 -9.30 0.03
CA ALA A 187 -0.96 -9.38 1.49
C ALA A 187 -2.41 -9.25 1.96
N GLU A 188 -3.19 -8.33 1.37
CA GLU A 188 -4.62 -8.19 1.67
C GLU A 188 -5.40 -9.45 1.31
N MET A 189 -5.14 -10.07 0.16
CA MET A 189 -5.84 -11.31 -0.23
C MET A 189 -5.54 -12.46 0.72
N ILE A 190 -4.31 -12.57 1.22
CA ILE A 190 -3.94 -13.56 2.23
C ILE A 190 -4.71 -13.31 3.54
N LEU A 191 -4.82 -12.05 3.96
CA LEU A 191 -5.58 -11.70 5.16
C LEU A 191 -7.08 -11.95 5.01
N ILE A 192 -7.67 -11.60 3.86
CA ILE A 192 -9.08 -11.91 3.55
C ILE A 192 -9.32 -13.42 3.60
N LYS A 193 -8.41 -14.19 3.01
CA LYS A 193 -8.50 -15.65 3.06
C LYS A 193 -8.46 -16.18 4.50
N ALA A 194 -7.57 -15.66 5.33
CA ALA A 194 -7.47 -16.06 6.74
C ALA A 194 -8.71 -15.67 7.56
N GLU A 195 -9.33 -14.52 7.26
CA GLU A 195 -10.53 -14.06 7.95
C GLU A 195 -11.78 -14.87 7.55
N CYS A 196 -11.82 -15.35 6.30
CA CYS A 196 -12.98 -16.11 5.76
C CYS A 196 -12.92 -17.63 6.03
N GLN A 197 -11.85 -18.16 6.60
CA GLN A 197 -11.67 -19.59 6.94
C GLN A 197 -12.08 -19.87 8.39
#